data_cde52302632ae2f27fa4f1cab4a2a84d
#
_entry.id   cde52302632ae2f27fa4f1cab4a2a84d
#
_cell.length_a   1.000
_cell.length_b   1.000
_cell.length_c   1.000
_cell.angle_alpha   90.00
_cell.angle_beta   90.00
_cell.angle_gamma   90.00
#
_symmetry.space_group_name_H-M   'P 1'
#
loop_
_entity.id
_entity.type
_entity.pdbx_description
1 polymer ?
#
loop_
_entity_poly.entity_id
_entity_poly.type
_entity_poly.pdbx_seq_one_letter_code
_entity_poly.pdbx_strand_id
1 'polypeptide(L)'
;MSIPTIATATLKGGEWLIKESKAAETFTPEDFNEEQLMVKDMCHQFLNNEVLPIVDRIDKMEEGLMPSLMVKAGEQGLLGASIPEDLGGLGKDFITSTLVNEGLGAGFSFSVAVAAHTGIGTLPILYFGTEEQKQKYIPKLATGEWKGAYGLTE
;
A
#
# COMPACT_ATOMS: atom_id res chain seq x y z
N MET A 1 25.85 -27.63 13.51
CA MET A 1 26.69 -26.83 12.59
C MET A 1 25.75 -25.90 11.86
N SER A 2 25.65 -24.65 12.31
CA SER A 2 24.89 -23.63 11.59
C SER A 2 25.70 -23.13 10.41
N ILE A 3 25.17 -23.32 9.21
CA ILE A 3 25.73 -22.75 7.98
C ILE A 3 25.61 -21.23 8.12
N PRO A 4 26.69 -20.44 8.00
CA PRO A 4 26.56 -19.01 8.02
C PRO A 4 25.76 -18.59 6.78
N THR A 5 24.59 -17.99 6.98
CA THR A 5 23.83 -17.35 5.93
C THR A 5 24.65 -16.13 5.47
N ILE A 6 25.39 -16.30 4.38
CA ILE A 6 25.97 -15.17 3.67
C ILE A 6 24.77 -14.41 3.12
N ALA A 7 24.50 -13.24 3.67
CA ALA A 7 23.51 -12.32 3.10
C ALA A 7 23.99 -11.97 1.68
N THR A 8 23.52 -12.70 0.70
CA THR A 8 23.73 -12.39 -0.71
C THR A 8 23.00 -11.09 -0.98
N ALA A 9 23.70 -10.09 -1.53
CA ALA A 9 23.07 -8.82 -1.86
C ALA A 9 22.00 -9.08 -2.92
N THR A 10 20.75 -8.84 -2.58
CA THR A 10 19.61 -8.99 -3.48
C THR A 10 19.74 -8.01 -4.65
N LEU A 11 19.43 -8.46 -5.86
CA LEU A 11 19.37 -7.59 -7.03
C LEU A 11 18.34 -6.49 -6.80
N LYS A 12 18.72 -5.26 -7.13
CA LYS A 12 17.80 -4.12 -7.11
C LYS A 12 16.88 -4.17 -8.33
N GLY A 13 15.70 -3.57 -8.21
CA GLY A 13 14.68 -3.60 -9.25
C GLY A 13 15.23 -3.24 -10.64
N GLY A 14 14.98 -4.09 -11.61
CA GLY A 14 15.45 -3.97 -12.99
C GLY A 14 16.88 -4.45 -13.27
N GLU A 15 17.72 -4.68 -12.27
CA GLU A 15 19.09 -5.16 -12.51
C GLU A 15 19.12 -6.53 -13.18
N TRP A 16 18.17 -7.40 -12.89
CA TRP A 16 18.03 -8.72 -13.52
C TRP A 16 17.80 -8.66 -15.04
N LEU A 17 17.38 -7.51 -15.58
CA LEU A 17 17.24 -7.30 -17.03
C LEU A 17 18.58 -7.12 -17.74
N ILE A 18 19.58 -6.63 -17.05
CA ILE A 18 20.87 -6.19 -17.63
C ILE A 18 22.08 -6.85 -17.01
N LYS A 19 21.92 -7.64 -15.97
CA LYS A 19 22.98 -8.39 -15.29
C LYS A 19 22.73 -9.88 -15.36
N GLU A 20 23.79 -10.67 -15.40
CA GLU A 20 23.71 -12.10 -15.14
C GLU A 20 23.24 -12.30 -13.69
N SER A 21 22.14 -13.03 -13.52
CA SER A 21 21.46 -13.21 -12.24
C SER A 21 21.55 -14.65 -11.78
N LYS A 22 21.77 -14.85 -10.49
CA LYS A 22 21.67 -16.17 -9.84
C LYS A 22 20.38 -16.25 -9.04
N ALA A 23 19.81 -17.44 -8.93
CA ALA A 23 18.59 -17.66 -8.15
C ALA A 23 18.71 -17.15 -6.70
N ALA A 24 19.88 -17.31 -6.07
CA ALA A 24 20.16 -16.83 -4.71
C ALA A 24 20.23 -15.30 -4.57
N GLU A 25 20.24 -14.56 -5.67
CA GLU A 25 20.27 -13.09 -5.69
C GLU A 25 18.89 -12.49 -6.00
N THR A 26 17.89 -13.36 -6.27
CA THR A 26 16.53 -12.97 -6.64
C THR A 26 15.64 -13.00 -5.40
N PHE A 27 15.00 -11.89 -5.09
CA PHE A 27 14.00 -11.82 -4.03
C PHE A 27 12.72 -12.53 -4.49
N THR A 28 12.20 -13.44 -3.67
CA THR A 28 11.00 -14.23 -3.96
C THR A 28 10.00 -14.13 -2.79
N PRO A 29 8.75 -14.58 -2.96
CA PRO A 29 7.76 -14.57 -1.89
C PRO A 29 8.18 -15.33 -0.62
N GLU A 30 9.08 -16.30 -0.74
CA GLU A 30 9.65 -17.05 0.38
C GLU A 30 10.61 -16.21 1.24
N ASP A 31 11.07 -15.08 0.72
CA ASP A 31 11.96 -14.13 1.43
C ASP A 31 11.19 -13.07 2.22
N PHE A 32 9.85 -13.05 2.18
CA PHE A 32 9.07 -12.13 2.99
C PHE A 32 9.31 -12.38 4.47
N ASN A 33 9.55 -11.30 5.22
CA ASN A 33 9.69 -11.38 6.66
C ASN A 33 8.31 -11.51 7.35
N GLU A 34 8.34 -11.80 8.65
CA GLU A 34 7.12 -12.01 9.44
C GLU A 34 6.19 -10.78 9.44
N GLU A 35 6.76 -9.57 9.48
CA GLU A 35 5.97 -8.33 9.45
C GLU A 35 5.26 -8.16 8.09
N GLN A 36 5.94 -8.42 6.99
CA GLN A 36 5.37 -8.35 5.64
C GLN A 36 4.24 -9.36 5.45
N LEU A 37 4.43 -10.59 5.93
CA LEU A 37 3.38 -11.61 5.91
C LEU A 37 2.17 -11.21 6.77
N MET A 38 2.41 -10.63 7.95
CA MET A 38 1.33 -10.14 8.82
C MET A 38 0.55 -8.99 8.16
N VAL A 39 1.21 -8.07 7.47
CA VAL A 39 0.54 -7.00 6.71
C VAL A 39 -0.32 -7.57 5.58
N LYS A 40 0.19 -8.57 4.86
CA LYS A 40 -0.58 -9.27 3.81
C LYS A 40 -1.84 -9.93 4.39
N ASP A 41 -1.71 -10.63 5.50
CA ASP A 41 -2.85 -11.28 6.18
C ASP A 41 -3.87 -10.24 6.67
N MET A 42 -3.42 -9.12 7.19
CA MET A 42 -4.30 -8.01 7.61
C MET A 42 -5.11 -7.47 6.43
N CYS A 43 -4.50 -7.31 5.25
CA CYS A 43 -5.21 -6.90 4.04
C CYS A 43 -6.29 -7.91 3.64
N HIS A 44 -5.98 -9.20 3.66
CA HIS A 44 -6.95 -10.26 3.35
C HIS A 44 -8.10 -10.27 4.37
N GLN A 45 -7.81 -10.11 5.66
CA GLN A 45 -8.84 -10.02 6.69
C GLN A 45 -9.73 -8.80 6.49
N PHE A 46 -9.15 -7.64 6.16
CA PHE A 46 -9.90 -6.44 5.86
C PHE A 46 -10.87 -6.66 4.68
N LEU A 47 -10.38 -7.22 3.57
CA LEU A 47 -11.23 -7.55 2.43
C LEU A 47 -12.37 -8.49 2.80
N ASN A 48 -12.05 -9.59 3.47
CA ASN A 48 -13.05 -10.62 3.80
C ASN A 48 -14.12 -10.12 4.77
N ASN A 49 -13.76 -9.25 5.69
CA ASN A 49 -14.67 -8.79 6.73
C ASN A 49 -15.41 -7.50 6.38
N GLU A 50 -14.77 -6.58 5.67
CA GLU A 50 -15.29 -5.22 5.48
C GLU A 50 -15.76 -4.96 4.04
N VAL A 51 -15.14 -5.57 3.02
CA VAL A 51 -15.36 -5.23 1.61
C VAL A 51 -16.21 -6.27 0.88
N LEU A 52 -15.77 -7.52 0.85
CA LEU A 52 -16.43 -8.57 0.06
C LEU A 52 -17.89 -8.82 0.45
N PRO A 53 -18.29 -8.77 1.74
CA PRO A 53 -19.69 -8.97 2.12
C PRO A 53 -20.65 -7.91 1.59
N ILE A 54 -20.11 -6.74 1.20
CA ILE A 54 -20.91 -5.59 0.77
C ILE A 54 -20.54 -5.09 -0.64
N VAL A 55 -19.85 -5.90 -1.42
CA VAL A 55 -19.34 -5.50 -2.75
C VAL A 55 -20.48 -5.02 -3.66
N ASP A 56 -21.65 -5.67 -3.65
CA ASP A 56 -22.81 -5.26 -4.44
C ASP A 56 -23.34 -3.86 -4.08
N ARG A 57 -23.17 -3.43 -2.83
CA ARG A 57 -23.54 -2.09 -2.37
C ARG A 57 -22.51 -1.06 -2.83
N ILE A 58 -21.23 -1.45 -2.81
CA ILE A 58 -20.13 -0.62 -3.32
C ILE A 58 -20.33 -0.36 -4.83
N ASP A 59 -20.63 -1.42 -5.59
CA ASP A 59 -20.83 -1.32 -7.04
C ASP A 59 -22.09 -0.52 -7.41
N LYS A 60 -23.10 -0.48 -6.55
CA LYS A 60 -24.28 0.39 -6.67
C LYS A 60 -23.99 1.83 -6.24
N MET A 61 -22.75 2.15 -5.86
CA MET A 61 -22.33 3.47 -5.41
C MET A 61 -23.16 4.01 -4.24
N GLU A 62 -23.46 3.13 -3.25
CA GLU A 62 -24.21 3.55 -2.06
C GLU A 62 -23.50 4.73 -1.38
N GLU A 63 -24.25 5.79 -1.12
CA GLU A 63 -23.73 7.05 -0.62
C GLU A 63 -23.00 6.86 0.74
N GLY A 64 -21.81 7.43 0.86
CA GLY A 64 -20.99 7.39 2.07
C GLY A 64 -20.26 6.06 2.32
N LEU A 65 -20.58 4.98 1.58
CA LEU A 65 -20.02 3.66 1.84
C LEU A 65 -18.53 3.59 1.52
N MET A 66 -18.11 3.97 0.31
CA MET A 66 -16.70 3.99 -0.09
C MET A 66 -15.86 4.90 0.81
N PRO A 67 -16.27 6.16 1.10
CA PRO A 67 -15.56 7.00 2.06
C PRO A 67 -15.40 6.37 3.44
N SER A 68 -16.40 5.65 3.94
CA SER A 68 -16.32 4.98 5.25
C SER A 68 -15.31 3.82 5.26
N LEU A 69 -15.25 3.04 4.18
CA LEU A 69 -14.26 1.97 4.02
C LEU A 69 -12.84 2.52 3.95
N MET A 70 -12.64 3.66 3.28
CA MET A 70 -11.34 4.33 3.23
C MET A 70 -10.88 4.78 4.63
N VAL A 71 -11.78 5.31 5.46
CA VAL A 71 -11.45 5.65 6.85
C VAL A 71 -11.04 4.41 7.64
N LYS A 72 -11.81 3.32 7.55
CA LYS A 72 -11.47 2.06 8.22
C LYS A 72 -10.11 1.50 7.76
N ALA A 73 -9.80 1.58 6.46
CA ALA A 73 -8.50 1.18 5.94
C ALA A 73 -7.37 2.07 6.49
N GLY A 74 -7.61 3.37 6.63
CA GLY A 74 -6.68 4.31 7.25
C GLY A 74 -6.44 4.02 8.73
N GLU A 75 -7.48 3.70 9.49
CA GLU A 75 -7.39 3.30 10.90
C GLU A 75 -6.51 2.05 11.11
N GLN A 76 -6.46 1.15 10.12
CA GLN A 76 -5.58 -0.01 10.10
C GLN A 76 -4.19 0.28 9.50
N GLY A 77 -3.91 1.53 9.11
CA GLY A 77 -2.62 1.93 8.52
C GLY A 77 -2.42 1.52 7.07
N LEU A 78 -3.43 0.92 6.42
CA LEU A 78 -3.32 0.41 5.04
C LEU A 78 -3.12 1.54 4.01
N LEU A 79 -3.61 2.76 4.29
CA LEU A 79 -3.43 3.92 3.42
C LEU A 79 -2.09 4.63 3.63
N GLY A 80 -1.47 4.43 4.79
CA GLY A 80 -0.24 5.09 5.20
C GLY A 80 1.00 4.20 5.20
N ALA A 81 0.98 3.01 4.61
CA ALA A 81 2.05 2.02 4.74
C ALA A 81 3.43 2.57 4.37
N SER A 82 3.58 3.29 3.26
CA SER A 82 4.85 3.87 2.81
C SER A 82 5.06 5.33 3.20
N ILE A 83 4.08 5.95 3.83
CA ILE A 83 4.20 7.32 4.30
C ILE A 83 5.14 7.35 5.51
N PRO A 84 6.10 8.29 5.60
CA PRO A 84 6.97 8.45 6.75
C PRO A 84 6.21 8.63 8.07
N GLU A 85 6.79 8.16 9.17
CA GLU A 85 6.16 8.20 10.49
C GLU A 85 5.91 9.64 11.00
N ASP A 86 6.81 10.57 10.69
CA ASP A 86 6.68 12.00 11.02
C ASP A 86 5.55 12.70 10.27
N LEU A 87 5.01 12.05 9.22
CA LEU A 87 3.83 12.49 8.47
C LEU A 87 2.59 11.62 8.77
N GLY A 88 2.63 10.80 9.82
CA GLY A 88 1.50 9.99 10.27
C GLY A 88 1.34 8.65 9.57
N GLY A 89 2.34 8.18 8.83
CA GLY A 89 2.36 6.87 8.20
C GLY A 89 3.09 5.81 9.01
N LEU A 90 3.34 4.64 8.40
CA LEU A 90 4.03 3.51 9.02
C LEU A 90 5.52 3.40 8.61
N GLY A 91 6.00 4.22 7.69
CA GLY A 91 7.40 4.24 7.23
C GLY A 91 7.89 2.93 6.63
N LYS A 92 6.99 2.10 6.11
CA LYS A 92 7.34 0.78 5.56
C LYS A 92 7.98 0.90 4.18
N ASP A 93 8.72 -0.14 3.83
CA ASP A 93 9.42 -0.23 2.55
C ASP A 93 8.46 -0.44 1.35
N PHE A 94 9.04 -0.37 0.15
CA PHE A 94 8.29 -0.54 -1.09
C PHE A 94 7.70 -1.95 -1.24
N ILE A 95 8.37 -2.98 -0.71
CA ILE A 95 7.88 -4.37 -0.74
C ILE A 95 6.59 -4.46 0.07
N THR A 96 6.57 -3.91 1.28
CA THR A 96 5.38 -3.88 2.14
C THR A 96 4.22 -3.13 1.46
N SER A 97 4.49 -1.98 0.82
CA SER A 97 3.47 -1.25 0.06
C SER A 97 2.92 -2.05 -1.11
N THR A 98 3.77 -2.83 -1.79
CA THR A 98 3.36 -3.71 -2.89
C THR A 98 2.49 -4.84 -2.36
N LEU A 99 2.82 -5.42 -1.20
CA LEU A 99 2.01 -6.44 -0.53
C LEU A 99 0.64 -5.92 -0.10
N VAL A 100 0.54 -4.66 0.35
CA VAL A 100 -0.76 -4.03 0.62
C VAL A 100 -1.61 -3.98 -0.64
N ASN A 101 -1.03 -3.53 -1.76
CA ASN A 101 -1.75 -3.48 -3.04
C ASN A 101 -2.16 -4.87 -3.54
N GLU A 102 -1.26 -5.87 -3.45
CA GLU A 102 -1.57 -7.25 -3.79
C GLU A 102 -2.68 -7.81 -2.90
N GLY A 103 -2.53 -7.65 -1.58
CA GLY A 103 -3.46 -8.17 -0.58
C GLY A 103 -4.86 -7.57 -0.69
N LEU A 104 -4.97 -6.31 -1.14
CA LEU A 104 -6.26 -5.64 -1.38
C LEU A 104 -6.79 -5.84 -2.81
N GLY A 105 -6.03 -6.49 -3.71
CA GLY A 105 -6.34 -6.57 -5.14
C GLY A 105 -7.71 -7.18 -5.49
N ALA A 106 -8.23 -8.09 -4.65
CA ALA A 106 -9.53 -8.72 -4.86
C ALA A 106 -10.73 -7.84 -4.42
N GLY A 107 -10.51 -6.59 -3.99
CA GLY A 107 -11.56 -5.68 -3.50
C GLY A 107 -12.32 -4.92 -4.60
N PHE A 108 -12.12 -5.24 -5.88
CA PHE A 108 -12.82 -4.61 -7.02
C PHE A 108 -12.72 -3.07 -7.01
N SER A 109 -13.85 -2.38 -7.00
CA SER A 109 -13.92 -0.90 -6.97
C SER A 109 -13.20 -0.29 -5.75
N PHE A 110 -13.22 -0.98 -4.61
CA PHE A 110 -12.46 -0.57 -3.42
C PHE A 110 -10.95 -0.59 -3.67
N SER A 111 -10.42 -1.62 -4.32
CA SER A 111 -8.99 -1.72 -4.65
C SER A 111 -8.54 -0.57 -5.54
N VAL A 112 -9.36 -0.20 -6.53
CA VAL A 112 -9.09 0.95 -7.41
C VAL A 112 -9.07 2.25 -6.62
N ALA A 113 -10.04 2.44 -5.70
CA ALA A 113 -10.11 3.63 -4.86
C ALA A 113 -8.87 3.76 -3.96
N VAL A 114 -8.42 2.66 -3.34
CA VAL A 114 -7.20 2.63 -2.51
C VAL A 114 -5.97 2.93 -3.37
N ALA A 115 -5.82 2.28 -4.52
CA ALA A 115 -4.67 2.49 -5.40
C ALA A 115 -4.59 3.94 -5.92
N ALA A 116 -5.72 4.54 -6.32
CA ALA A 116 -5.77 5.93 -6.72
C ALA A 116 -5.41 6.87 -5.57
N HIS A 117 -5.93 6.61 -4.38
CA HIS A 117 -5.68 7.40 -3.18
C HIS A 117 -4.21 7.33 -2.75
N THR A 118 -3.66 6.13 -2.53
CA THR A 118 -2.30 5.93 -2.01
C THR A 118 -1.23 6.23 -3.06
N GLY A 119 -1.53 6.02 -4.33
CA GLY A 119 -0.65 6.29 -5.45
C GLY A 119 -0.75 7.74 -5.93
N ILE A 120 -1.54 7.92 -6.97
CA ILE A 120 -1.59 9.18 -7.74
C ILE A 120 -2.17 10.35 -6.94
N GLY A 121 -3.01 10.10 -5.95
CA GLY A 121 -3.61 11.12 -5.07
C GLY A 121 -2.65 11.60 -3.98
N THR A 122 -1.74 10.77 -3.49
CA THR A 122 -0.88 11.06 -2.33
C THR A 122 0.59 11.27 -2.71
N LEU A 123 1.16 10.41 -3.53
CA LEU A 123 2.60 10.43 -3.82
C LEU A 123 3.12 11.72 -4.46
N PRO A 124 2.38 12.43 -5.35
CA PRO A 124 2.85 13.71 -5.87
C PRO A 124 3.07 14.75 -4.77
N ILE A 125 2.19 14.79 -3.77
CA ILE A 125 2.35 15.71 -2.62
C ILE A 125 3.52 15.25 -1.75
N LEU A 126 3.63 13.95 -1.48
CA LEU A 126 4.69 13.38 -0.66
C LEU A 126 6.08 13.65 -1.25
N TYR A 127 6.26 13.46 -2.56
CA TYR A 127 7.57 13.57 -3.19
C TYR A 127 7.92 14.99 -3.65
N PHE A 128 6.95 15.77 -4.06
CA PHE A 128 7.17 17.05 -4.71
C PHE A 128 6.53 18.25 -4.00
N GLY A 129 5.72 18.01 -2.97
CA GLY A 129 5.12 19.08 -2.16
C GLY A 129 6.15 19.81 -1.31
N THR A 130 5.85 21.06 -0.98
CA THR A 130 6.61 21.79 0.06
C THR A 130 6.37 21.15 1.43
N GLU A 131 7.24 21.42 2.41
CA GLU A 131 7.06 20.88 3.76
C GLU A 131 5.72 21.31 4.37
N GLU A 132 5.29 22.54 4.12
CA GLU A 132 3.96 23.03 4.55
C GLU A 132 2.82 22.22 3.91
N GLN A 133 2.92 21.91 2.62
CA GLN A 133 1.93 21.08 1.92
C GLN A 133 1.93 19.65 2.47
N LYS A 134 3.10 19.05 2.68
CA LYS A 134 3.19 17.70 3.25
C LYS A 134 2.54 17.64 4.63
N GLN A 135 2.90 18.53 5.52
CA GLN A 135 2.35 18.59 6.89
C GLN A 135 0.84 18.83 6.91
N LYS A 136 0.32 19.57 5.93
CA LYS A 136 -1.10 19.88 5.84
C LYS A 136 -1.93 18.72 5.31
N TYR A 137 -1.44 18.05 4.26
CA TYR A 137 -2.23 17.08 3.48
C TYR A 137 -1.94 15.64 3.84
N ILE A 138 -0.68 15.25 3.99
CA ILE A 138 -0.29 13.85 4.10
C ILE A 138 -0.88 13.16 5.33
N PRO A 139 -0.87 13.73 6.55
CA PRO A 139 -1.47 13.06 7.71
C PRO A 139 -2.95 12.73 7.53
N LYS A 140 -3.70 13.61 6.86
CA LYS A 140 -5.13 13.42 6.60
C LYS A 140 -5.40 12.40 5.48
N LEU A 141 -4.48 12.28 4.54
CA LEU A 141 -4.52 11.24 3.52
C LEU A 141 -4.14 9.88 4.14
N ALA A 142 -3.13 9.81 5.00
CA ALA A 142 -2.71 8.59 5.67
C ALA A 142 -3.83 7.95 6.51
N THR A 143 -4.63 8.77 7.19
CA THR A 143 -5.79 8.32 7.99
C THR A 143 -7.06 8.08 7.18
N GLY A 144 -7.09 8.49 5.91
CA GLY A 144 -8.31 8.46 5.11
C GLY A 144 -9.36 9.51 5.52
N GLU A 145 -9.02 10.48 6.39
CA GLU A 145 -9.89 11.65 6.65
C GLU A 145 -10.16 12.40 5.35
N TRP A 146 -9.11 12.67 4.58
CA TRP A 146 -9.22 13.20 3.24
C TRP A 146 -8.97 12.11 2.21
N LYS A 147 -9.64 12.20 1.06
CA LYS A 147 -9.52 11.24 -0.04
C LYS A 147 -8.77 11.89 -1.19
N GLY A 148 -7.62 11.30 -1.54
CA GLY A 148 -6.87 11.67 -2.72
C GLY A 148 -7.56 11.10 -3.97
N ALA A 149 -7.63 11.91 -5.01
CA ALA A 149 -8.17 11.52 -6.31
C ALA A 149 -7.34 12.15 -7.44
N TYR A 150 -7.59 11.68 -8.64
CA TYR A 150 -6.91 12.18 -9.83
C TYR A 150 -7.94 12.57 -10.89
N GLY A 151 -7.92 13.84 -11.29
CA GLY A 151 -8.70 14.37 -12.41
C GLY A 151 -7.80 14.50 -13.63
N LEU A 152 -7.94 13.60 -14.62
CA LEU A 152 -7.11 13.59 -15.82
C LEU A 152 -7.86 14.07 -17.06
N THR A 153 -9.10 13.63 -17.21
CA THR A 153 -9.91 13.90 -18.41
C THR A 153 -10.89 15.01 -18.13
N GLU A 154 -10.85 16.05 -18.98
CA GLU A 154 -11.79 17.17 -19.00
C GLU A 154 -12.71 17.06 -20.23
#